data_30fd6a9c54e2361fd90d91d026278cee
#
_entry.id   30fd6a9c54e2361fd90d91d026278cee
#
_cell.length_a   1.000
_cell.length_b   1.000
_cell.length_c   1.000
_cell.angle_alpha   90.00
_cell.angle_beta   90.00
_cell.angle_gamma   90.00
#
_symmetry.space_group_name_H-M   'P 1'
#
loop_
_entity.id
_entity.type
_entity.pdbx_description
1 polymer ?
#
loop_
_entity_poly.entity_id
_entity_poly.type
_entity_poly.pdbx_seq_one_letter_code
_entity_poly.pdbx_strand_id
1 'polypeptide(L)'
;MFVAPGMDGWPHAPWLASEESAPASLICTGLLAGTLHAAAAVKGDGEVGGGPAHPWLSQATELLWARIDTLADAGPYDMRALFWFLDHVPDRDRARAAMEKIGPMIFDAGMVALDPETPGEVHFPLDFAPLPGSLARGLFDEQVIDAGLDHLAAAQQPDGNWTFNWMAWSPMAEWEWRGHMTVEALRLLRANGRC
;
A
#
# COMPACT_ATOMS: atom_id res chain seq x y z
N MET A 1 -1.94 12.40 6.71
CA MET A 1 -1.49 11.64 7.87
C MET A 1 -2.13 12.22 9.10
N PHE A 2 -2.67 11.40 10.00
CA PHE A 2 -3.32 11.91 11.21
C PHE A 2 -2.23 12.29 12.22
N VAL A 3 -2.14 13.55 12.56
CA VAL A 3 -1.40 13.99 13.73
C VAL A 3 -2.42 14.44 14.76
N ALA A 4 -2.50 13.72 15.88
CA ALA A 4 -3.40 14.07 16.95
C ALA A 4 -2.92 15.38 17.62
N PRO A 5 -3.83 16.32 17.96
CA PRO A 5 -3.49 17.47 18.79
C PRO A 5 -2.84 16.97 20.09
N GLY A 6 -1.68 17.54 20.45
CA GLY A 6 -0.93 17.16 21.65
C GLY A 6 0.32 16.31 21.42
N MET A 7 0.70 16.02 20.17
CA MET A 7 1.98 15.38 19.86
C MET A 7 3.19 16.33 19.92
N ASP A 8 2.97 17.63 19.98
CA ASP A 8 4.03 18.66 19.92
C ASP A 8 5.09 18.56 21.03
N GLY A 9 4.85 17.81 22.10
CA GLY A 9 5.79 17.57 23.19
C GLY A 9 6.51 16.23 23.13
N TRP A 10 6.25 15.40 22.11
CA TRP A 10 6.81 14.05 22.00
C TRP A 10 7.74 13.90 20.80
N PRO A 11 8.82 13.09 20.91
CA PRO A 11 9.65 12.78 19.77
C PRO A 11 8.83 12.17 18.64
N HIS A 12 8.85 12.78 17.48
CA HIS A 12 8.17 12.30 16.27
C HIS A 12 9.03 12.59 15.04
N ALA A 13 8.77 11.85 13.96
CA ALA A 13 9.47 12.06 12.71
C ALA A 13 9.15 13.48 12.15
N PRO A 14 10.12 14.19 11.54
CA PRO A 14 9.93 15.57 11.08
C PRO A 14 8.75 15.78 10.11
N TRP A 15 8.40 14.74 9.34
CA TRP A 15 7.27 14.75 8.40
C TRP A 15 5.90 14.53 9.05
N LEU A 16 5.87 14.34 10.37
CA LEU A 16 4.64 14.20 11.17
C LEU A 16 4.16 15.52 11.77
N ALA A 17 4.60 16.66 11.24
CA ALA A 17 4.14 17.95 11.70
C ALA A 17 2.62 18.09 11.54
N SER A 18 1.93 18.51 12.62
CA SER A 18 0.49 18.70 12.62
C SER A 18 0.10 20.00 11.92
N GLU A 19 -0.74 19.91 10.89
CA GLU A 19 -1.48 21.07 10.40
C GLU A 19 -2.95 20.91 10.85
N GLU A 20 -3.51 21.92 11.48
CA GLU A 20 -4.90 21.90 11.99
C GLU A 20 -5.96 21.68 10.89
N SER A 21 -5.60 21.86 9.62
CA SER A 21 -6.51 21.75 8.45
C SER A 21 -6.00 20.85 7.35
N ALA A 22 -5.19 19.84 7.66
CA ALA A 22 -4.69 18.91 6.65
C ALA A 22 -5.87 18.18 5.93
N PRO A 23 -5.88 18.11 4.59
CA PRO A 23 -6.88 17.35 3.87
C PRO A 23 -6.79 15.86 4.23
N ALA A 24 -7.89 15.12 4.02
CA ALA A 24 -7.89 13.66 4.24
C ALA A 24 -6.76 13.01 3.44
N SER A 25 -5.90 12.25 4.15
CA SER A 25 -4.76 11.54 3.55
C SER A 25 -5.26 10.44 2.63
N LEU A 26 -4.81 10.43 1.37
CA LEU A 26 -5.07 9.33 0.44
C LEU A 26 -4.47 8.02 0.94
N ILE A 27 -3.27 8.07 1.51
CA ILE A 27 -2.59 6.89 2.04
C ILE A 27 -3.45 6.22 3.11
N CYS A 28 -3.77 6.95 4.19
CA CYS A 28 -4.54 6.37 5.31
C CYS A 28 -5.95 5.97 4.86
N THR A 29 -6.63 6.81 4.09
CA THR A 29 -8.01 6.55 3.67
C THR A 29 -8.08 5.36 2.72
N GLY A 30 -7.16 5.27 1.73
CA GLY A 30 -7.12 4.18 0.76
C GLY A 30 -6.80 2.83 1.40
N LEU A 31 -5.78 2.79 2.27
CA LEU A 31 -5.40 1.56 2.98
C LEU A 31 -6.51 1.07 3.89
N LEU A 32 -7.11 1.95 4.69
CA LEU A 32 -8.19 1.58 5.62
C LEU A 32 -9.45 1.15 4.87
N ALA A 33 -9.90 1.91 3.87
CA ALA A 33 -11.08 1.56 3.10
C ALA A 33 -10.90 0.25 2.34
N GLY A 34 -9.76 0.04 1.67
CA GLY A 34 -9.44 -1.21 1.00
C GLY A 34 -9.43 -2.40 1.97
N THR A 35 -8.81 -2.26 3.13
CA THR A 35 -8.76 -3.32 4.16
C THR A 35 -10.15 -3.66 4.70
N LEU A 36 -11.01 -2.66 4.93
CA LEU A 36 -12.37 -2.90 5.39
C LEU A 36 -13.23 -3.56 4.32
N HIS A 37 -13.09 -3.19 3.05
CA HIS A 37 -13.76 -3.88 1.94
C HIS A 37 -13.27 -5.33 1.80
N ALA A 38 -11.96 -5.60 1.91
CA ALA A 38 -11.42 -6.95 1.91
C ALA A 38 -12.00 -7.80 3.05
N ALA A 39 -12.07 -7.25 4.26
CA ALA A 39 -12.62 -7.94 5.42
C ALA A 39 -14.13 -8.23 5.29
N ALA A 40 -14.89 -7.33 4.69
CA ALA A 40 -16.31 -7.51 4.40
C ALA A 40 -16.54 -8.63 3.37
N ALA A 41 -15.73 -8.68 2.31
CA ALA A 41 -15.80 -9.71 1.27
C ALA A 41 -15.55 -11.12 1.81
N VAL A 42 -14.64 -11.28 2.79
CA VAL A 42 -14.35 -12.58 3.43
C VAL A 42 -15.54 -13.08 4.26
N LYS A 43 -16.34 -12.17 4.85
CA LYS A 43 -17.51 -12.54 5.67
C LYS A 43 -18.78 -12.81 4.86
N GLY A 44 -18.81 -12.41 3.60
CA GLY A 44 -19.90 -12.73 2.66
C GLY A 44 -21.19 -11.96 2.84
N ASP A 45 -21.26 -10.99 3.75
CA ASP A 45 -22.48 -10.31 4.14
C ASP A 45 -22.44 -8.76 4.07
N GLY A 46 -21.33 -8.20 3.63
CA GLY A 46 -21.14 -6.75 3.57
C GLY A 46 -21.12 -6.05 4.94
N GLU A 47 -21.16 -6.81 6.03
CA GLU A 47 -21.08 -6.32 7.39
C GLU A 47 -19.65 -6.40 7.93
N VAL A 48 -19.11 -5.27 8.35
CA VAL A 48 -17.84 -5.21 9.08
C VAL A 48 -18.14 -5.43 10.56
N GLY A 49 -17.76 -6.61 11.08
CA GLY A 49 -17.93 -6.90 12.50
C GLY A 49 -19.33 -7.36 12.94
N GLY A 50 -20.22 -7.77 11.99
CA GLY A 50 -21.56 -8.27 12.31
C GLY A 50 -22.60 -7.16 12.54
N GLY A 51 -22.34 -5.94 12.08
CA GLY A 51 -23.25 -4.80 12.07
C GLY A 51 -23.28 -4.11 10.70
N PRO A 52 -24.20 -3.18 10.47
CA PRO A 52 -24.26 -2.43 9.23
C PRO A 52 -22.94 -1.72 8.94
N ALA A 53 -22.54 -1.64 7.67
CA ALA A 53 -21.30 -0.99 7.25
C ALA A 53 -21.20 0.41 7.90
N HIS A 54 -20.09 0.69 8.56
CA HIS A 54 -19.92 1.98 9.25
C HIS A 54 -20.06 3.14 8.25
N PRO A 55 -20.83 4.19 8.55
CA PRO A 55 -21.04 5.33 7.63
C PRO A 55 -19.77 5.94 7.08
N TRP A 56 -18.67 5.88 7.85
CA TRP A 56 -17.35 6.30 7.43
C TRP A 56 -16.87 5.57 6.17
N LEU A 57 -17.12 4.25 6.02
CA LEU A 57 -16.62 3.49 4.87
C LEU A 57 -17.26 3.96 3.56
N SER A 58 -18.57 4.25 3.57
CA SER A 58 -19.24 4.82 2.41
C SER A 58 -18.67 6.19 2.03
N GLN A 59 -18.51 7.08 3.03
CA GLN A 59 -17.92 8.40 2.81
C GLN A 59 -16.49 8.33 2.31
N ALA A 60 -15.67 7.45 2.88
CA ALA A 60 -14.28 7.23 2.44
C ALA A 60 -14.23 6.70 1.00
N THR A 61 -15.12 5.77 0.65
CA THR A 61 -15.23 5.22 -0.71
C THR A 61 -15.60 6.30 -1.72
N GLU A 62 -16.58 7.14 -1.41
CA GLU A 62 -16.98 8.28 -2.27
C GLU A 62 -15.84 9.29 -2.44
N LEU A 63 -15.14 9.62 -1.34
CA LEU A 63 -13.97 10.49 -1.38
C LEU A 63 -12.88 9.93 -2.30
N LEU A 64 -12.56 8.64 -2.16
CA LEU A 64 -11.52 7.99 -2.98
C LEU A 64 -11.90 8.00 -4.46
N TRP A 65 -13.17 7.71 -4.80
CA TRP A 65 -13.63 7.81 -6.17
C TRP A 65 -13.51 9.22 -6.74
N ALA A 66 -13.94 10.23 -5.99
CA ALA A 66 -13.82 11.62 -6.42
C ALA A 66 -12.36 12.05 -6.65
N ARG A 67 -11.44 11.53 -5.81
CA ARG A 67 -9.99 11.80 -5.96
C ARG A 67 -9.40 11.08 -7.16
N ILE A 68 -9.77 9.83 -7.43
CA ILE A 68 -9.35 9.05 -8.60
C ILE A 68 -9.84 9.73 -9.88
N ASP A 69 -11.09 10.21 -9.89
CA ASP A 69 -11.68 10.86 -11.07
C ASP A 69 -10.93 12.13 -11.47
N THR A 70 -10.34 12.84 -10.51
CA THR A 70 -9.62 14.12 -10.72
C THR A 70 -8.10 14.00 -10.47
N LEU A 71 -7.55 12.79 -10.39
CA LEU A 71 -6.14 12.58 -10.05
C LEU A 71 -5.24 13.14 -11.17
N ALA A 72 -4.44 14.14 -10.82
CA ALA A 72 -3.46 14.76 -11.72
C ALA A 72 -2.03 14.58 -11.21
N ASP A 73 -1.87 14.48 -9.87
CA ASP A 73 -0.59 14.31 -9.20
C ASP A 73 -0.77 13.43 -7.97
N ALA A 74 0.14 12.48 -7.78
CA ALA A 74 0.16 11.57 -6.65
C ALA A 74 1.58 11.04 -6.45
N GLY A 75 1.97 10.83 -5.19
CA GLY A 75 3.22 10.16 -4.87
C GLY A 75 3.06 8.63 -4.89
N PRO A 76 4.18 7.88 -4.84
CA PRO A 76 4.15 6.41 -4.89
C PRO A 76 3.34 5.79 -3.75
N TYR A 77 3.37 6.35 -2.57
CA TYR A 77 2.58 5.88 -1.43
C TYR A 77 1.08 6.10 -1.63
N ASP A 78 0.68 7.22 -2.25
CA ASP A 78 -0.72 7.47 -2.62
C ASP A 78 -1.19 6.44 -3.65
N MET A 79 -0.38 6.18 -4.68
CA MET A 79 -0.70 5.18 -5.71
C MET A 79 -0.83 3.76 -5.14
N ARG A 80 0.07 3.35 -4.24
CA ARG A 80 -0.02 2.06 -3.53
C ARG A 80 -1.33 1.94 -2.75
N ALA A 81 -1.73 2.99 -2.04
CA ALA A 81 -2.97 3.01 -1.26
C ALA A 81 -4.22 3.00 -2.16
N LEU A 82 -4.20 3.72 -3.28
CA LEU A 82 -5.27 3.71 -4.27
C LEU A 82 -5.39 2.33 -4.96
N PHE A 83 -4.29 1.69 -5.31
CA PHE A 83 -4.31 0.34 -5.91
C PHE A 83 -4.85 -0.69 -4.92
N TRP A 84 -4.44 -0.61 -3.64
CA TRP A 84 -5.01 -1.44 -2.59
C TRP A 84 -6.52 -1.25 -2.44
N PHE A 85 -7.01 -0.02 -2.49
CA PHE A 85 -8.44 0.28 -2.50
C PHE A 85 -9.14 -0.33 -3.72
N LEU A 86 -8.59 -0.14 -4.93
CA LEU A 86 -9.15 -0.68 -6.17
C LEU A 86 -9.19 -2.22 -6.19
N ASP A 87 -8.22 -2.88 -5.56
CA ASP A 87 -8.21 -4.33 -5.44
C ASP A 87 -9.37 -4.89 -4.62
N HIS A 88 -9.95 -4.10 -3.71
CA HIS A 88 -10.90 -4.62 -2.71
C HIS A 88 -12.28 -3.96 -2.74
N VAL A 89 -12.43 -2.80 -3.39
CA VAL A 89 -13.74 -2.13 -3.49
C VAL A 89 -14.75 -2.99 -4.26
N PRO A 90 -16.05 -3.06 -3.85
CA PRO A 90 -17.04 -3.96 -4.45
C PRO A 90 -17.34 -3.69 -5.93
N ASP A 91 -17.31 -2.42 -6.36
CA ASP A 91 -17.54 -2.04 -7.76
C ASP A 91 -16.34 -2.40 -8.63
N ARG A 92 -16.27 -3.67 -9.04
CA ARG A 92 -15.12 -4.24 -9.77
C ARG A 92 -14.95 -3.66 -11.18
N ASP A 93 -16.03 -3.28 -11.83
CA ASP A 93 -15.95 -2.73 -13.20
C ASP A 93 -15.40 -1.31 -13.15
N ARG A 94 -15.86 -0.49 -12.23
CA ARG A 94 -15.30 0.84 -11.99
C ARG A 94 -13.85 0.76 -11.53
N ALA A 95 -13.50 -0.22 -10.70
CA ALA A 95 -12.14 -0.44 -10.24
C ALA A 95 -11.18 -0.78 -11.40
N ARG A 96 -11.59 -1.64 -12.33
CA ARG A 96 -10.79 -1.95 -13.55
C ARG A 96 -10.60 -0.71 -14.42
N ALA A 97 -11.68 0.01 -14.71
CA ALA A 97 -11.60 1.24 -15.51
C ALA A 97 -10.71 2.30 -14.84
N ALA A 98 -10.78 2.43 -13.52
CA ALA A 98 -9.91 3.31 -12.77
C ALA A 98 -8.44 2.87 -12.84
N MET A 99 -8.15 1.58 -12.71
CA MET A 99 -6.79 1.03 -12.84
C MET A 99 -6.21 1.28 -14.23
N GLU A 100 -7.00 1.09 -15.29
CA GLU A 100 -6.58 1.41 -16.66
C GLU A 100 -6.22 2.90 -16.82
N LYS A 101 -6.95 3.78 -16.14
CA LYS A 101 -6.73 5.22 -16.19
C LYS A 101 -5.48 5.64 -15.41
N ILE A 102 -5.36 5.25 -14.13
CA ILE A 102 -4.32 5.76 -13.23
C ILE A 102 -3.09 4.87 -13.14
N GLY A 103 -3.21 3.58 -13.51
CA GLY A 103 -2.10 2.62 -13.42
C GLY A 103 -0.83 3.06 -14.16
N PRO A 104 -0.91 3.55 -15.42
CA PRO A 104 0.27 3.99 -16.16
C PRO A 104 1.04 5.14 -15.51
N MET A 105 0.41 5.94 -14.64
CA MET A 105 1.05 7.08 -13.98
C MET A 105 2.30 6.70 -13.18
N ILE A 106 2.39 5.46 -12.65
CA ILE A 106 3.58 5.02 -11.90
C ILE A 106 4.83 4.92 -12.77
N PHE A 107 4.68 4.66 -14.07
CA PHE A 107 5.76 4.63 -15.04
C PHE A 107 6.09 6.04 -15.56
N ASP A 108 5.07 6.80 -15.91
CA ASP A 108 5.21 8.16 -16.46
C ASP A 108 5.93 9.09 -15.47
N ALA A 109 5.67 8.93 -14.18
CA ALA A 109 6.31 9.70 -13.11
C ALA A 109 7.57 9.03 -12.52
N GLY A 110 8.03 7.90 -13.08
CA GLY A 110 9.23 7.19 -12.60
C GLY A 110 9.13 6.68 -11.16
N MET A 111 7.92 6.29 -10.72
CA MET A 111 7.68 5.87 -9.34
C MET A 111 8.10 4.41 -9.06
N VAL A 112 8.34 3.62 -10.11
CA VAL A 112 8.64 2.19 -9.99
C VAL A 112 9.97 1.83 -10.64
N ALA A 113 10.82 1.10 -9.92
CA ALA A 113 12.03 0.48 -10.43
C ALA A 113 11.72 -0.96 -10.82
N LEU A 114 12.00 -1.34 -12.08
CA LEU A 114 11.74 -2.69 -12.58
C LEU A 114 12.87 -3.66 -12.28
N ASP A 115 14.09 -3.15 -12.11
CA ASP A 115 15.25 -3.94 -11.71
C ASP A 115 15.29 -4.06 -10.17
N PRO A 116 15.13 -5.27 -9.59
CA PRO A 116 15.13 -5.47 -8.15
C PRO A 116 16.46 -5.13 -7.46
N GLU A 117 17.56 -5.01 -8.22
CA GLU A 117 18.85 -4.59 -7.72
C GLU A 117 19.03 -3.06 -7.67
N THR A 118 18.01 -2.28 -8.06
CA THR A 118 18.09 -0.81 -8.04
C THR A 118 18.35 -0.31 -6.61
N PRO A 119 19.46 0.42 -6.40
CA PRO A 119 19.82 0.88 -5.06
C PRO A 119 18.99 2.07 -4.60
N GLY A 120 18.94 2.28 -3.29
CA GLY A 120 18.28 3.42 -2.67
C GLY A 120 16.85 3.14 -2.23
N GLU A 121 16.18 4.17 -1.74
CA GLU A 121 14.77 4.12 -1.34
C GLU A 121 13.89 4.26 -2.58
N VAL A 122 13.57 3.12 -3.20
CA VAL A 122 12.75 3.02 -4.41
C VAL A 122 11.59 2.05 -4.19
N HIS A 123 10.57 2.16 -5.03
CA HIS A 123 9.43 1.24 -5.02
C HIS A 123 9.55 0.24 -6.17
N PHE A 124 9.19 -0.99 -5.90
CA PHE A 124 9.25 -2.12 -6.84
C PHE A 124 7.84 -2.56 -7.27
N PRO A 125 7.71 -3.37 -8.33
CA PRO A 125 6.42 -3.90 -8.78
C PRO A 125 5.58 -4.54 -7.68
N LEU A 126 6.19 -5.29 -6.76
CA LEU A 126 5.52 -5.94 -5.63
C LEU A 126 4.96 -4.97 -4.60
N ASP A 127 5.43 -3.72 -4.55
CA ASP A 127 4.85 -2.66 -3.73
C ASP A 127 3.50 -2.19 -4.25
N PHE A 128 3.30 -2.23 -5.57
CA PHE A 128 2.08 -1.81 -6.25
C PHE A 128 1.11 -2.97 -6.52
N ALA A 129 1.65 -4.17 -6.73
CA ALA A 129 0.92 -5.38 -7.11
C ALA A 129 1.30 -6.58 -6.23
N PRO A 130 1.03 -6.54 -4.90
CA PRO A 130 1.53 -7.52 -3.94
C PRO A 130 0.90 -8.92 -4.10
N LEU A 131 -0.36 -9.00 -4.53
CA LEU A 131 -1.10 -10.25 -4.59
C LEU A 131 -1.27 -10.73 -6.03
N PRO A 132 -1.33 -12.04 -6.30
CA PRO A 132 -1.58 -12.58 -7.64
C PRO A 132 -2.86 -12.05 -8.29
N GLY A 133 -3.88 -11.73 -7.48
CA GLY A 133 -5.16 -11.19 -7.95
C GLY A 133 -5.23 -9.67 -8.01
N SER A 134 -4.15 -8.94 -7.71
CA SER A 134 -4.13 -7.48 -7.78
C SER A 134 -4.38 -6.99 -9.20
N LEU A 135 -5.23 -5.97 -9.37
CA LEU A 135 -5.49 -5.37 -10.69
C LEU A 135 -4.22 -4.82 -11.33
N ALA A 136 -3.33 -4.27 -10.51
CA ALA A 136 -2.05 -3.74 -10.95
C ALA A 136 -1.07 -4.81 -11.49
N ARG A 137 -1.34 -6.12 -11.31
CA ARG A 137 -0.52 -7.18 -11.93
C ARG A 137 -0.46 -7.07 -13.44
N GLY A 138 -1.55 -6.65 -14.07
CA GLY A 138 -1.60 -6.43 -15.52
C GLY A 138 -0.71 -5.31 -16.05
N LEU A 139 -0.11 -4.50 -15.18
CA LEU A 139 0.84 -3.45 -15.54
C LEU A 139 2.28 -3.97 -15.72
N PHE A 140 2.58 -5.17 -15.27
CA PHE A 140 3.94 -5.72 -15.21
C PHE A 140 4.03 -7.05 -15.96
N ASP A 141 5.15 -7.28 -16.61
CA ASP A 141 5.49 -8.58 -17.16
C ASP A 141 5.69 -9.60 -16.01
N GLU A 142 5.24 -10.83 -16.22
CA GLU A 142 5.37 -11.90 -15.23
C GLU A 142 6.83 -12.14 -14.82
N GLN A 143 7.77 -12.02 -15.76
CA GLN A 143 9.20 -12.15 -15.50
C GLN A 143 9.73 -11.10 -14.52
N VAL A 144 9.21 -9.88 -14.57
CA VAL A 144 9.58 -8.79 -13.64
C VAL A 144 9.06 -9.09 -12.23
N ILE A 145 7.84 -9.60 -12.13
CA ILE A 145 7.26 -10.04 -10.87
C ILE A 145 8.05 -11.22 -10.28
N ASP A 146 8.36 -12.23 -11.08
CA ASP A 146 9.12 -13.40 -10.65
C ASP A 146 10.52 -13.01 -10.17
N ALA A 147 11.21 -12.16 -10.90
CA ALA A 147 12.51 -11.64 -10.49
C ALA A 147 12.45 -10.90 -9.14
N GLY A 148 11.41 -10.09 -8.93
CA GLY A 148 11.17 -9.42 -7.65
C GLY A 148 10.90 -10.40 -6.50
N LEU A 149 10.13 -11.46 -6.74
CA LEU A 149 9.86 -12.50 -5.74
C LEU A 149 11.14 -13.32 -5.41
N ASP A 150 11.93 -13.66 -6.41
CA ASP A 150 13.19 -14.39 -6.21
C ASP A 150 14.20 -13.53 -5.44
N HIS A 151 14.31 -12.24 -5.78
CA HIS A 151 15.11 -11.28 -5.04
C HIS A 151 14.65 -11.15 -3.58
N LEU A 152 13.34 -11.01 -3.36
CA LEU A 152 12.78 -10.94 -2.00
C LEU A 152 13.08 -12.21 -1.19
N ALA A 153 12.95 -13.40 -1.78
CA ALA A 153 13.26 -14.65 -1.11
C ALA A 153 14.76 -14.74 -0.77
N ALA A 154 15.64 -14.35 -1.68
CA ALA A 154 17.09 -14.34 -1.48
C ALA A 154 17.57 -13.30 -0.45
N ALA A 155 16.78 -12.24 -0.19
CA ALA A 155 17.12 -11.19 0.77
C ALA A 155 16.94 -11.58 2.23
N GLN A 156 16.43 -12.79 2.52
CA GLN A 156 16.29 -13.27 3.89
C GLN A 156 17.65 -13.35 4.58
N GLN A 157 17.77 -12.77 5.77
CA GLN A 157 18.98 -12.75 6.54
C GLN A 157 19.21 -14.10 7.28
N PRO A 158 20.44 -14.41 7.71
CA PRO A 158 20.74 -15.66 8.43
C PRO A 158 19.94 -15.87 9.72
N ASP A 159 19.48 -14.79 10.34
CA ASP A 159 18.61 -14.83 11.53
C ASP A 159 17.10 -14.93 11.18
N GLY A 160 16.78 -15.11 9.90
CA GLY A 160 15.42 -15.35 9.39
C GLY A 160 14.60 -14.10 9.14
N ASN A 161 15.12 -12.92 9.41
CA ASN A 161 14.41 -11.66 9.16
C ASN A 161 14.72 -11.05 7.78
N TRP A 162 14.02 -9.95 7.45
CA TRP A 162 14.33 -9.06 6.33
C TRP A 162 14.72 -7.69 6.84
N THR A 163 15.65 -7.06 6.14
CA THR A 163 16.10 -5.68 6.39
C THR A 163 15.36 -4.71 5.46
N PHE A 164 15.63 -3.43 5.65
CA PHE A 164 15.14 -2.32 4.82
C PHE A 164 16.29 -1.39 4.45
N ASN A 165 16.12 -0.55 3.44
CA ASN A 165 17.17 0.26 2.83
C ASN A 165 17.05 1.77 3.08
N TRP A 166 16.19 2.18 4.00
CA TRP A 166 16.07 3.56 4.45
C TRP A 166 16.62 3.76 5.86
N MET A 167 16.85 5.01 6.23
CA MET A 167 17.38 5.35 7.55
C MET A 167 16.27 5.28 8.60
N ALA A 168 16.46 4.40 9.61
CA ALA A 168 15.62 4.44 10.80
C ALA A 168 15.99 5.67 11.66
N TRP A 169 14.98 6.41 12.10
CA TRP A 169 15.19 7.62 12.88
C TRP A 169 15.51 7.37 14.37
N SER A 170 15.39 6.13 14.84
CA SER A 170 15.80 5.70 16.18
C SER A 170 16.16 4.21 16.18
N PRO A 171 16.99 3.73 17.15
CA PRO A 171 17.30 2.30 17.29
C PRO A 171 16.05 1.43 17.51
N MET A 172 15.03 1.95 18.19
CA MET A 172 13.77 1.24 18.41
C MET A 172 13.00 1.10 17.08
N ALA A 173 12.92 2.18 16.31
CA ALA A 173 12.27 2.16 15.00
C ALA A 173 12.95 1.15 14.04
N GLU A 174 14.26 0.94 14.15
CA GLU A 174 14.97 -0.07 13.36
C GLU A 174 14.45 -1.49 13.65
N TRP A 175 14.30 -1.86 14.92
CA TRP A 175 13.77 -3.16 15.31
C TRP A 175 12.30 -3.36 14.89
N GLU A 176 11.49 -2.34 15.05
CA GLU A 176 10.08 -2.35 14.64
C GLU A 176 9.95 -2.53 13.13
N TRP A 177 10.75 -1.79 12.34
CA TRP A 177 10.77 -1.92 10.88
C TRP A 177 11.24 -3.31 10.43
N ARG A 178 12.29 -3.88 11.02
CA ARG A 178 12.73 -5.24 10.68
C ARG A 178 11.62 -6.26 10.94
N GLY A 179 10.91 -6.15 12.06
CA GLY A 179 9.76 -7.00 12.36
C GLY A 179 8.63 -6.84 11.32
N HIS A 180 8.30 -5.60 10.97
CA HIS A 180 7.30 -5.28 9.96
C HIS A 180 7.68 -5.86 8.59
N MET A 181 8.90 -5.61 8.12
CA MET A 181 9.39 -6.11 6.83
C MET A 181 9.40 -7.63 6.77
N THR A 182 9.72 -8.30 7.87
CA THR A 182 9.68 -9.77 7.95
C THR A 182 8.27 -10.30 7.75
N VAL A 183 7.29 -9.72 8.42
CA VAL A 183 5.88 -10.12 8.27
C VAL A 183 5.38 -9.87 6.85
N GLU A 184 5.71 -8.70 6.27
CA GLU A 184 5.29 -8.35 4.92
C GLU A 184 5.95 -9.25 3.87
N ALA A 185 7.26 -9.54 3.99
CA ALA A 185 7.96 -10.45 3.10
C ALA A 185 7.36 -11.87 3.11
N LEU A 186 7.13 -12.42 4.30
CA LEU A 186 6.50 -13.74 4.45
C LEU A 186 5.08 -13.78 3.89
N ARG A 187 4.29 -12.73 4.14
CA ARG A 187 2.94 -12.59 3.58
C ARG A 187 2.96 -12.56 2.06
N LEU A 188 3.87 -11.78 1.48
CA LEU A 188 4.07 -11.64 0.04
C LEU A 188 4.49 -12.98 -0.59
N LEU A 189 5.55 -13.59 -0.10
CA LEU A 189 6.07 -14.87 -0.59
C LEU A 189 5.02 -15.97 -0.51
N ARG A 190 4.31 -16.07 0.63
CA ARG A 190 3.24 -17.06 0.82
C ARG A 190 2.09 -16.86 -0.16
N ALA A 191 1.62 -15.61 -0.34
CA ALA A 191 0.53 -15.31 -1.26
C ALA A 191 0.88 -15.63 -2.72
N ASN A 192 2.17 -15.59 -3.06
CA ASN A 192 2.69 -15.86 -4.40
C ASN A 192 3.25 -17.30 -4.54
N GLY A 193 3.01 -18.21 -3.57
CA GLY A 193 3.40 -19.62 -3.64
C GLY A 193 4.91 -19.87 -3.58
N ARG A 194 5.68 -18.96 -2.95
CA ARG A 194 7.14 -19.05 -2.82
C ARG A 194 7.62 -19.58 -1.46
N CYS A 195 6.71 -19.91 -0.51
CA CYS A 195 7.00 -20.57 0.78
C CYS A 195 5.77 -21.34 1.30
#